data_0b648b9460c9d30a380316be0ffc2a13
#
_entry.id   0b648b9460c9d30a380316be0ffc2a13
#
_cell.length_a   1.000
_cell.length_b   1.000
_cell.length_c   1.000
_cell.angle_alpha   90.00
_cell.angle_beta   90.00
_cell.angle_gamma   90.00
#
_symmetry.space_group_name_H-M   'P 1'
#
loop_
_entity.id
_entity.type
_entity.pdbx_description
1 polymer ?
#
loop_
_entity_poly.entity_id
_entity_poly.type
_entity_poly.pdbx_seq_one_letter_code
_entity_poly.pdbx_strand_id
1 'polypeptide(L)'
;MTLLRLLSFITLIILFTASCKSNDEENKQVPHNHNSIEAIKKEVQQHPDSLMLKVNLIEAYRNEGYYDSAIAIASHELAKDSGSAYLWNIKATLYFENNDTINAINSLEHAINIYPLPDYLVALGTVYAELKSKKALKIADELLSSNKIKSGKDAYFIKGIYYNYINEPQKAVVYLDSCLSLDFTYMYAYREKAIALYNEKKYENAIKVLKRAVTIQNNFDEGYFWMGKCYEKLGRKDEAIESYQRALLYDKDYIEARDALNKIEAKEN
;
A
#
# COMPACT_ATOMS: atom_id res chain seq x y z
N MET A 1 21.17 -11.76 -2.64
CA MET A 1 20.81 -10.58 -3.42
C MET A 1 19.49 -10.90 -4.09
N THR A 2 18.37 -10.53 -3.51
CA THR A 2 17.01 -10.43 -4.07
C THR A 2 15.96 -10.54 -2.95
N LEU A 3 16.07 -9.69 -1.94
CA LEU A 3 15.08 -9.59 -0.85
C LEU A 3 14.43 -8.18 -0.76
N LEU A 4 14.68 -7.32 -1.78
CA LEU A 4 14.39 -5.88 -1.64
C LEU A 4 13.29 -5.35 -2.56
N ARG A 5 12.43 -6.19 -3.13
CA ARG A 5 11.39 -5.74 -4.06
C ARG A 5 9.95 -6.09 -3.68
N LEU A 6 9.69 -6.41 -2.42
CA LEU A 6 8.33 -6.70 -1.94
C LEU A 6 7.63 -5.49 -1.28
N LEU A 7 8.23 -4.32 -1.35
CA LEU A 7 7.87 -3.13 -0.55
C LEU A 7 7.13 -2.04 -1.33
N SER A 8 6.78 -2.24 -2.59
CA SER A 8 6.02 -1.21 -3.29
C SER A 8 4.55 -1.57 -3.31
N PHE A 9 3.77 -0.84 -2.62
CA PHE A 9 2.35 -0.48 -2.77
C PHE A 9 1.61 -0.45 -1.43
N ILE A 10 2.00 0.50 -0.57
CA ILE A 10 1.00 1.13 0.30
C ILE A 10 0.58 2.42 -0.41
N THR A 11 -0.28 2.30 -1.43
CA THR A 11 -1.04 3.46 -1.88
C THR A 11 -2.02 3.80 -0.78
N LEU A 12 -1.66 4.79 0.03
CA LEU A 12 -2.57 5.43 0.98
C LEU A 12 -3.64 6.15 0.16
N ILE A 13 -4.77 5.47 -0.08
CA ILE A 13 -5.94 6.07 -0.73
C ILE A 13 -6.51 7.09 0.25
N ILE A 14 -6.28 8.36 -0.04
CA ILE A 14 -7.03 9.46 0.57
C ILE A 14 -8.45 9.37 0.02
N LEU A 15 -9.37 8.82 0.81
CA LEU A 15 -10.80 8.87 0.53
C LEU A 15 -11.30 10.30 0.70
N PHE A 16 -11.39 11.04 -0.40
CA PHE A 16 -12.26 12.19 -0.48
C PHE A 16 -13.71 11.69 -0.57
N THR A 17 -14.46 11.79 0.51
CA THR A 17 -15.91 11.72 0.47
C THR A 17 -16.44 13.05 -0.11
N ALA A 18 -16.59 13.14 -1.40
CA ALA A 18 -17.39 14.16 -2.04
C ALA A 18 -18.77 13.56 -2.32
N SER A 19 -19.75 14.14 -1.66
CA SER A 19 -21.20 13.89 -1.80
C SER A 19 -21.68 14.02 -3.23
N CYS A 20 -22.56 13.10 -3.62
CA CYS A 20 -23.27 12.90 -4.86
C CYS A 20 -23.66 14.14 -5.66
N LYS A 21 -23.45 14.06 -6.99
CA LYS A 21 -24.51 14.23 -7.98
C LYS A 21 -24.12 13.50 -9.27
N SER A 22 -25.05 12.65 -9.70
CA SER A 22 -25.05 11.92 -10.96
C SER A 22 -24.95 12.85 -12.16
N ASN A 23 -24.03 12.57 -13.07
CA ASN A 23 -24.25 12.71 -14.53
C ASN A 23 -23.23 11.83 -15.26
N ASP A 24 -23.76 11.02 -16.16
CA ASP A 24 -23.02 10.17 -17.09
C ASP A 24 -22.15 11.04 -17.97
N GLU A 25 -20.83 10.91 -17.84
CA GLU A 25 -19.87 11.32 -18.86
C GLU A 25 -18.69 10.34 -18.92
N GLU A 26 -18.47 9.87 -20.12
CA GLU A 26 -17.47 8.98 -20.68
C GLU A 26 -16.13 8.86 -19.93
N ASN A 27 -15.78 7.60 -19.71
CA ASN A 27 -14.49 7.08 -19.27
C ASN A 27 -13.37 7.51 -20.25
N LYS A 28 -12.83 8.71 -20.06
CA LYS A 28 -11.59 9.14 -20.74
C LYS A 28 -10.42 8.66 -19.92
N GLN A 29 -9.78 7.58 -20.38
CA GLN A 29 -8.42 7.20 -19.98
C GLN A 29 -7.53 8.43 -20.05
N VAL A 30 -7.00 8.86 -18.89
CA VAL A 30 -5.99 9.93 -18.83
C VAL A 30 -4.69 9.34 -19.37
N PRO A 31 -4.14 9.85 -20.49
CA PRO A 31 -2.85 9.39 -20.98
C PRO A 31 -1.75 9.77 -20.00
N HIS A 32 -0.89 8.82 -19.61
CA HIS A 32 0.37 9.11 -18.95
C HIS A 32 1.18 10.03 -19.86
N ASN A 33 1.34 11.30 -19.48
CA ASN A 33 1.91 12.28 -20.39
C ASN A 33 2.85 13.24 -19.65
N HIS A 34 4.11 13.28 -20.06
CA HIS A 34 5.08 14.34 -19.72
C HIS A 34 4.50 15.76 -19.84
N ASN A 35 3.50 15.95 -20.70
CA ASN A 35 2.74 17.19 -20.83
C ASN A 35 1.97 17.58 -19.55
N SER A 36 1.70 16.62 -18.61
CA SER A 36 0.98 16.94 -17.39
C SER A 36 1.87 17.69 -16.37
N ILE A 37 3.13 17.27 -16.19
CA ILE A 37 4.06 17.92 -15.23
C ILE A 37 4.33 19.35 -15.65
N GLU A 38 4.62 19.62 -16.93
CA GLU A 38 4.89 20.97 -17.43
C GLU A 38 3.66 21.88 -17.36
N ALA A 39 2.45 21.34 -17.59
CA ALA A 39 1.21 22.08 -17.42
C ALA A 39 1.02 22.47 -15.93
N ILE A 40 1.19 21.52 -15.00
CA ILE A 40 1.06 21.78 -13.57
C ILE A 40 2.14 22.77 -13.08
N LYS A 41 3.37 22.66 -13.56
CA LYS A 41 4.43 23.65 -13.26
C LYS A 41 4.03 25.06 -13.67
N LYS A 42 3.42 25.22 -14.85
CA LYS A 42 2.95 26.53 -15.31
C LYS A 42 1.85 27.08 -14.42
N GLU A 43 0.92 26.23 -13.97
CA GLU A 43 -0.12 26.63 -13.02
C GLU A 43 0.47 27.02 -11.66
N VAL A 44 1.46 26.27 -11.15
CA VAL A 44 2.19 26.61 -9.91
C VAL A 44 2.91 27.97 -10.05
N GLN A 45 3.49 28.27 -11.23
CA GLN A 45 4.11 29.59 -11.47
C GLN A 45 3.11 30.74 -11.49
N GLN A 46 1.88 30.50 -11.97
CA GLN A 46 0.81 31.50 -11.97
C GLN A 46 0.20 31.70 -10.57
N HIS A 47 0.19 30.66 -9.75
CA HIS A 47 -0.38 30.64 -8.40
C HIS A 47 0.61 30.09 -7.38
N PRO A 48 1.73 30.82 -7.10
CA PRO A 48 2.84 30.31 -6.30
C PRO A 48 2.48 30.04 -4.84
N ASP A 49 1.39 30.60 -4.33
CA ASP A 49 0.93 30.40 -2.95
C ASP A 49 -0.05 29.23 -2.81
N SER A 50 -0.48 28.60 -3.92
CA SER A 50 -1.41 27.48 -3.87
C SER A 50 -0.71 26.19 -3.43
N LEU A 51 -0.94 25.78 -2.19
CA LEU A 51 -0.45 24.50 -1.67
C LEU A 51 -1.04 23.32 -2.45
N MET A 52 -2.32 23.41 -2.86
CA MET A 52 -2.97 22.35 -3.63
C MET A 52 -2.25 22.07 -4.96
N LEU A 53 -1.89 23.12 -5.72
CA LEU A 53 -1.16 22.95 -6.98
C LEU A 53 0.23 22.34 -6.77
N LYS A 54 0.90 22.70 -5.66
CA LYS A 54 2.19 22.10 -5.31
C LYS A 54 2.04 20.64 -4.93
N VAL A 55 0.99 20.27 -4.20
CA VAL A 55 0.67 18.86 -3.91
C VAL A 55 0.38 18.10 -5.19
N ASN A 56 -0.39 18.67 -6.13
CA ASN A 56 -0.63 18.05 -7.44
C ASN A 56 0.69 17.85 -8.22
N LEU A 57 1.62 18.80 -8.12
CA LEU A 57 2.93 18.68 -8.75
C LEU A 57 3.80 17.58 -8.07
N ILE A 58 3.74 17.47 -6.74
CA ILE A 58 4.38 16.38 -5.99
C ILE A 58 3.85 15.03 -6.46
N GLU A 59 2.53 14.88 -6.55
CA GLU A 59 1.90 13.64 -7.03
C GLU A 59 2.28 13.32 -8.48
N ALA A 60 2.33 14.31 -9.36
CA ALA A 60 2.75 14.13 -10.74
C ALA A 60 4.20 13.63 -10.82
N TYR A 61 5.12 14.21 -10.04
CA TYR A 61 6.50 13.75 -9.97
C TYR A 61 6.61 12.35 -9.37
N ARG A 62 5.84 12.07 -8.31
CA ARG A 62 5.79 10.75 -7.66
C ARG A 62 5.36 9.66 -8.66
N ASN A 63 4.29 9.91 -9.42
CA ASN A 63 3.75 8.96 -10.40
C ASN A 63 4.73 8.64 -11.54
N GLU A 64 5.62 9.57 -11.87
CA GLU A 64 6.70 9.37 -12.84
C GLU A 64 8.01 8.85 -12.20
N GLY A 65 8.01 8.57 -10.89
CA GLY A 65 9.19 8.07 -10.16
C GLY A 65 10.26 9.12 -9.87
N TYR A 66 9.97 10.42 -10.07
CA TYR A 66 10.91 11.52 -9.78
C TYR A 66 10.84 11.92 -8.30
N TYR A 67 11.12 10.97 -7.41
CA TYR A 67 10.98 11.14 -5.95
C TYR A 67 11.80 12.30 -5.40
N ASP A 68 13.03 12.50 -5.85
CA ASP A 68 13.87 13.60 -5.38
C ASP A 68 13.25 14.97 -5.67
N SER A 69 12.65 15.14 -6.85
CA SER A 69 11.93 16.37 -7.21
C SER A 69 10.70 16.59 -6.35
N ALA A 70 9.93 15.55 -6.10
CA ALA A 70 8.76 15.59 -5.23
C ALA A 70 9.14 15.92 -3.77
N ILE A 71 10.20 15.29 -3.24
CA ILE A 71 10.74 15.54 -1.89
C ILE A 71 11.26 16.98 -1.76
N ALA A 72 11.89 17.53 -2.81
CA ALA A 72 12.38 18.90 -2.80
C ALA A 72 11.23 19.90 -2.66
N ILE A 73 10.11 19.71 -3.38
CA ILE A 73 8.93 20.58 -3.27
C ILE A 73 8.32 20.47 -1.87
N ALA A 74 8.09 19.26 -1.36
CA ALA A 74 7.55 19.04 -0.03
C ALA A 74 8.44 19.69 1.05
N SER A 75 9.77 19.56 0.92
CA SER A 75 10.74 20.15 1.84
C SER A 75 10.75 21.68 1.78
N HIS A 76 10.58 22.25 0.59
CA HIS A 76 10.49 23.70 0.42
C HIS A 76 9.23 24.26 1.12
N GLU A 77 8.10 23.59 1.00
CA GLU A 77 6.87 24.03 1.69
C GLU A 77 6.97 23.83 3.21
N LEU A 78 7.59 22.73 3.67
CA LEU A 78 7.86 22.51 5.10
C LEU A 78 8.85 23.54 5.69
N ALA A 79 9.73 24.13 4.88
CA ALA A 79 10.58 25.24 5.34
C ALA A 79 9.78 26.53 5.61
N LYS A 80 8.63 26.70 4.95
CA LYS A 80 7.70 27.82 5.19
C LYS A 80 6.77 27.54 6.37
N ASP A 81 6.26 26.33 6.48
CA ASP A 81 5.39 25.86 7.54
C ASP A 81 5.79 24.46 7.99
N SER A 82 6.66 24.40 8.98
CA SER A 82 7.11 23.12 9.58
C SER A 82 6.02 22.44 10.42
N GLY A 83 4.90 23.12 10.71
CA GLY A 83 3.78 22.60 11.48
C GLY A 83 2.78 21.74 10.67
N SER A 84 3.01 21.54 9.38
CA SER A 84 2.11 20.76 8.54
C SER A 84 2.36 19.26 8.67
N ALA A 85 1.60 18.56 9.54
CA ALA A 85 1.63 17.11 9.65
C ALA A 85 1.33 16.41 8.31
N TYR A 86 0.47 17.00 7.48
CA TYR A 86 0.12 16.50 6.17
C TYR A 86 1.33 16.46 5.21
N LEU A 87 2.10 17.55 5.13
CA LEU A 87 3.31 17.60 4.30
C LEU A 87 4.41 16.66 4.81
N TRP A 88 4.54 16.50 6.12
CA TRP A 88 5.44 15.52 6.70
C TRP A 88 5.04 14.09 6.31
N ASN A 89 3.74 13.78 6.30
CA ASN A 89 3.25 12.47 5.84
C ASN A 89 3.49 12.25 4.34
N ILE A 90 3.25 13.25 3.49
CA ILE A 90 3.60 13.19 2.06
C ILE A 90 5.09 12.87 1.89
N LYS A 91 5.94 13.61 2.60
CA LYS A 91 7.39 13.41 2.55
C LYS A 91 7.80 12.02 3.02
N ALA A 92 7.14 11.48 4.04
CA ALA A 92 7.36 10.13 4.51
C ALA A 92 7.03 9.07 3.43
N THR A 93 5.90 9.23 2.75
CA THR A 93 5.49 8.36 1.64
C THR A 93 6.52 8.39 0.51
N LEU A 94 6.97 9.57 0.11
CA LEU A 94 7.98 9.74 -0.94
C LEU A 94 9.31 9.08 -0.58
N TYR A 95 9.78 9.23 0.66
CA TYR A 95 10.99 8.56 1.13
C TYR A 95 10.84 7.05 1.16
N PHE A 96 9.68 6.56 1.59
CA PHE A 96 9.40 5.14 1.63
C PHE A 96 9.43 4.51 0.23
N GLU A 97 8.76 5.14 -0.74
CA GLU A 97 8.75 4.69 -2.15
C GLU A 97 10.13 4.81 -2.80
N ASN A 98 10.94 5.80 -2.38
CA ASN A 98 12.33 5.93 -2.80
C ASN A 98 13.30 4.99 -2.02
N ASN A 99 12.79 4.02 -1.26
CA ASN A 99 13.55 3.07 -0.44
C ASN A 99 14.41 3.71 0.67
N ASP A 100 14.11 4.94 1.07
CA ASP A 100 14.76 5.62 2.20
C ASP A 100 13.92 5.48 3.47
N THR A 101 13.94 4.28 4.04
CA THR A 101 13.15 3.93 5.22
C THR A 101 13.49 4.79 6.44
N ILE A 102 14.74 5.24 6.58
CA ILE A 102 15.17 6.06 7.74
C ILE A 102 14.50 7.41 7.70
N ASN A 103 14.55 8.12 6.56
CA ASN A 103 13.90 9.41 6.41
C ASN A 103 12.38 9.31 6.37
N ALA A 104 11.82 8.19 5.90
CA ALA A 104 10.39 7.91 6.00
C ALA A 104 9.94 7.84 7.47
N ILE A 105 10.63 7.07 8.31
CA ILE A 105 10.34 6.98 9.76
C ILE A 105 10.43 8.36 10.41
N ASN A 106 11.53 9.09 10.18
CA ASN A 106 11.71 10.42 10.77
C ASN A 106 10.56 11.37 10.37
N SER A 107 10.14 11.33 9.12
CA SER A 107 9.05 12.16 8.63
C SER A 107 7.70 11.78 9.25
N LEU A 108 7.41 10.48 9.41
CA LEU A 108 6.22 10.00 10.12
C LEU A 108 6.23 10.40 11.60
N GLU A 109 7.37 10.27 12.28
CA GLU A 109 7.50 10.70 13.67
C GLU A 109 7.25 12.21 13.82
N HIS A 110 7.71 13.03 12.88
CA HIS A 110 7.37 14.47 12.84
C HIS A 110 5.86 14.69 12.65
N ALA A 111 5.23 14.01 11.69
CA ALA A 111 3.79 14.13 11.45
C ALA A 111 2.97 13.77 12.70
N ILE A 112 3.31 12.66 13.37
CA ILE A 112 2.65 12.18 14.59
C ILE A 112 2.84 13.15 15.75
N ASN A 113 4.03 13.71 15.92
CA ASN A 113 4.31 14.68 16.98
C ASN A 113 3.50 15.99 16.81
N ILE A 114 3.19 16.37 15.56
CA ILE A 114 2.37 17.55 15.28
C ILE A 114 0.89 17.20 15.46
N TYR A 115 0.44 16.12 14.84
CA TYR A 115 -0.94 15.67 14.93
C TYR A 115 -1.04 14.14 14.78
N PRO A 116 -1.32 13.40 15.88
CA PRO A 116 -1.29 11.93 15.88
C PRO A 116 -2.55 11.33 15.24
N LEU A 117 -2.64 11.41 13.90
CA LEU A 117 -3.69 10.71 13.18
C LEU A 117 -3.48 9.19 13.23
N PRO A 118 -4.57 8.40 13.37
CA PRO A 118 -4.50 6.94 13.31
C PRO A 118 -3.74 6.44 12.06
N ASP A 119 -3.97 7.04 10.90
CA ASP A 119 -3.33 6.65 9.63
C ASP A 119 -1.80 6.79 9.67
N TYR A 120 -1.28 7.83 10.33
CA TYR A 120 0.17 8.01 10.50
C TYR A 120 0.76 6.97 11.45
N LEU A 121 0.01 6.63 12.51
CA LEU A 121 0.41 5.56 13.43
C LEU A 121 0.38 4.20 12.74
N VAL A 122 -0.61 3.93 11.88
CA VAL A 122 -0.67 2.70 11.08
C VAL A 122 0.53 2.63 10.14
N ALA A 123 0.82 3.70 9.40
CA ALA A 123 1.97 3.74 8.51
C ALA A 123 3.29 3.47 9.26
N LEU A 124 3.53 4.16 10.37
CA LEU A 124 4.74 3.97 11.18
C LEU A 124 4.79 2.56 11.79
N GLY A 125 3.66 2.07 12.30
CA GLY A 125 3.53 0.72 12.87
C GLY A 125 3.84 -0.37 11.84
N THR A 126 3.37 -0.19 10.61
CA THR A 126 3.63 -1.10 9.48
C THR A 126 5.11 -1.12 9.12
N VAL A 127 5.73 0.06 8.96
CA VAL A 127 7.18 0.16 8.67
C VAL A 127 8.00 -0.53 9.78
N TYR A 128 7.68 -0.29 11.05
CA TYR A 128 8.37 -0.97 12.13
C TYR A 128 8.11 -2.49 12.16
N ALA A 129 6.92 -2.94 11.74
CA ALA A 129 6.62 -4.37 11.64
C ALA A 129 7.49 -5.05 10.58
N GLU A 130 7.62 -4.44 9.40
CA GLU A 130 8.48 -4.91 8.32
C GLU A 130 9.97 -4.96 8.72
N LEU A 131 10.41 -3.98 9.50
CA LEU A 131 11.75 -3.96 10.11
C LEU A 131 11.89 -4.93 11.29
N LYS A 132 10.88 -5.76 11.60
CA LYS A 132 10.85 -6.71 12.73
C LYS A 132 11.07 -6.03 14.08
N SER A 133 10.78 -4.74 14.17
CA SER A 133 10.96 -3.94 15.37
C SER A 133 9.77 -4.11 16.31
N LYS A 134 10.04 -4.40 17.58
CA LYS A 134 9.00 -4.43 18.63
C LYS A 134 8.29 -3.08 18.84
N LYS A 135 8.80 -1.98 18.28
CA LYS A 135 8.09 -0.69 18.27
C LYS A 135 6.72 -0.81 17.58
N ALA A 136 6.59 -1.68 16.56
CA ALA A 136 5.31 -2.00 15.93
C ALA A 136 4.25 -2.46 16.93
N LEU A 137 4.62 -3.35 17.84
CA LEU A 137 3.70 -3.86 18.87
C LEU A 137 3.30 -2.76 19.86
N LYS A 138 4.21 -1.86 20.21
CA LYS A 138 3.89 -0.72 21.10
C LYS A 138 2.88 0.21 20.45
N ILE A 139 3.06 0.55 19.18
CA ILE A 139 2.10 1.37 18.42
C ILE A 139 0.73 0.67 18.35
N ALA A 140 0.71 -0.62 18.07
CA ALA A 140 -0.54 -1.38 18.03
C ALA A 140 -1.24 -1.42 19.39
N ASP A 141 -0.50 -1.55 20.49
CA ASP A 141 -1.08 -1.51 21.85
C ASP A 141 -1.60 -0.12 22.21
N GLU A 142 -0.93 0.94 21.75
CA GLU A 142 -1.38 2.33 21.89
C GLU A 142 -2.70 2.57 21.15
N LEU A 143 -2.80 2.12 19.90
CA LEU A 143 -4.04 2.19 19.10
C LEU A 143 -5.18 1.44 19.79
N LEU A 144 -4.92 0.26 20.37
CA LEU A 144 -5.94 -0.51 21.11
C LEU A 144 -6.39 0.19 22.40
N SER A 145 -5.47 0.86 23.10
CA SER A 145 -5.77 1.57 24.34
C SER A 145 -6.54 2.87 24.11
N SER A 146 -6.25 3.57 22.99
CA SER A 146 -6.89 4.85 22.68
C SER A 146 -8.35 4.69 22.27
N ASN A 147 -8.65 3.79 21.36
CA ASN A 147 -10.03 3.48 20.93
C ASN A 147 -10.11 2.14 20.21
N LYS A 148 -10.39 1.06 20.94
CA LYS A 148 -10.48 -0.29 20.37
C LYS A 148 -11.51 -0.41 19.23
N ILE A 149 -12.62 0.34 19.29
CA ILE A 149 -13.69 0.25 18.28
C ILE A 149 -13.25 0.89 16.96
N LYS A 150 -12.57 2.06 17.01
CA LYS A 150 -12.14 2.77 15.81
C LYS A 150 -10.82 2.24 15.26
N SER A 151 -9.85 1.96 16.13
CA SER A 151 -8.47 1.65 15.73
C SER A 151 -8.08 0.18 15.93
N GLY A 152 -9.02 -0.64 16.40
CA GLY A 152 -8.74 -2.06 16.69
C GLY A 152 -8.32 -2.85 15.45
N LYS A 153 -8.95 -2.61 14.30
CA LYS A 153 -8.59 -3.26 13.03
C LYS A 153 -7.15 -2.97 12.63
N ASP A 154 -6.74 -1.71 12.76
CA ASP A 154 -5.41 -1.23 12.37
C ASP A 154 -4.34 -1.80 13.31
N ALA A 155 -4.62 -1.80 14.60
CA ALA A 155 -3.75 -2.41 15.59
C ALA A 155 -3.54 -3.91 15.36
N TYR A 156 -4.61 -4.64 15.06
CA TYR A 156 -4.50 -6.07 14.76
C TYR A 156 -3.81 -6.30 13.41
N PHE A 157 -3.99 -5.43 12.43
CA PHE A 157 -3.27 -5.47 11.17
C PHE A 157 -1.76 -5.31 11.38
N ILE A 158 -1.31 -4.29 12.14
CA ILE A 158 0.10 -4.08 12.47
C ILE A 158 0.69 -5.32 13.18
N LYS A 159 -0.03 -5.90 14.16
CA LYS A 159 0.41 -7.13 14.83
C LYS A 159 0.52 -8.29 13.84
N GLY A 160 -0.45 -8.43 12.95
CA GLY A 160 -0.44 -9.45 11.90
C GLY A 160 0.80 -9.36 11.01
N ILE A 161 1.11 -8.15 10.50
CA ILE A 161 2.30 -7.90 9.70
C ILE A 161 3.56 -8.24 10.51
N TYR A 162 3.69 -7.71 11.73
CA TYR A 162 4.85 -7.97 12.56
C TYR A 162 5.14 -9.47 12.72
N TYR A 163 4.10 -10.27 13.02
CA TYR A 163 4.26 -11.71 13.18
C TYR A 163 4.57 -12.43 11.86
N ASN A 164 4.08 -11.93 10.71
CA ASN A 164 4.51 -12.42 9.40
C ASN A 164 6.02 -12.23 9.18
N TYR A 165 6.51 -11.03 9.45
CA TYR A 165 7.92 -10.68 9.20
C TYR A 165 8.90 -11.37 10.15
N ILE A 166 8.49 -11.68 11.38
CA ILE A 166 9.32 -12.48 12.31
C ILE A 166 9.15 -14.00 12.14
N ASN A 167 8.44 -14.42 11.06
CA ASN A 167 8.19 -15.81 10.70
C ASN A 167 7.41 -16.61 11.76
N GLU A 168 6.38 -15.97 12.34
CA GLU A 168 5.39 -16.58 13.23
C GLU A 168 3.99 -16.57 12.59
N PRO A 169 3.78 -17.28 11.46
CA PRO A 169 2.59 -17.14 10.63
C PRO A 169 1.29 -17.55 11.35
N GLN A 170 1.34 -18.47 12.32
CA GLN A 170 0.15 -18.85 13.11
C GLN A 170 -0.38 -17.67 13.91
N LYS A 171 0.51 -16.90 14.56
CA LYS A 171 0.11 -15.68 15.27
C LYS A 171 -0.36 -14.60 14.31
N ALA A 172 0.29 -14.46 13.16
CA ALA A 172 -0.14 -13.53 12.11
C ALA A 172 -1.59 -13.80 11.70
N VAL A 173 -1.95 -15.06 11.41
CA VAL A 173 -3.32 -15.45 11.04
C VAL A 173 -4.32 -15.06 12.12
N VAL A 174 -4.02 -15.32 13.42
CA VAL A 174 -4.93 -14.96 14.52
C VAL A 174 -5.20 -13.46 14.60
N TYR A 175 -4.17 -12.63 14.46
CA TYR A 175 -4.34 -11.18 14.49
C TYR A 175 -5.05 -10.65 13.24
N LEU A 176 -4.74 -11.20 12.06
CA LEU A 176 -5.41 -10.82 10.81
C LEU A 176 -6.87 -11.26 10.79
N ASP A 177 -7.22 -12.41 11.40
CA ASP A 177 -8.61 -12.77 11.64
C ASP A 177 -9.32 -11.80 12.57
N SER A 178 -8.65 -11.33 13.62
CA SER A 178 -9.19 -10.29 14.50
C SER A 178 -9.41 -8.98 13.74
N CYS A 179 -8.48 -8.58 12.86
CA CYS A 179 -8.64 -7.42 11.99
C CYS A 179 -9.88 -7.57 11.08
N LEU A 180 -10.00 -8.69 10.36
CA LEU A 180 -11.09 -8.97 9.44
C LEU A 180 -12.45 -9.17 10.14
N SER A 181 -12.46 -9.51 11.42
CA SER A 181 -13.70 -9.57 12.22
C SER A 181 -14.24 -8.18 12.53
N LEU A 182 -13.38 -7.17 12.62
CA LEU A 182 -13.74 -5.77 12.82
C LEU A 182 -14.05 -5.04 11.50
N ASP A 183 -13.34 -5.39 10.44
CA ASP A 183 -13.54 -4.83 9.11
C ASP A 183 -13.29 -5.90 8.03
N PHE A 184 -14.36 -6.53 7.58
CA PHE A 184 -14.31 -7.57 6.56
C PHE A 184 -13.95 -7.03 5.16
N THR A 185 -13.90 -5.71 4.97
CA THR A 185 -13.50 -5.07 3.71
C THR A 185 -12.03 -4.69 3.66
N TYR A 186 -11.25 -5.01 4.70
CA TYR A 186 -9.84 -4.62 4.78
C TYR A 186 -8.97 -5.53 3.90
N MET A 187 -8.82 -5.19 2.63
CA MET A 187 -8.17 -6.04 1.61
C MET A 187 -6.72 -6.41 1.95
N TYR A 188 -5.95 -5.48 2.50
CA TYR A 188 -4.57 -5.74 2.93
C TYR A 188 -4.48 -6.85 3.99
N ALA A 189 -5.49 -6.97 4.87
CA ALA A 189 -5.50 -8.06 5.86
C ALA A 189 -5.75 -9.43 5.21
N TYR A 190 -6.54 -9.49 4.14
CA TYR A 190 -6.70 -10.72 3.35
C TYR A 190 -5.38 -11.12 2.68
N ARG A 191 -4.66 -10.16 2.06
CA ARG A 191 -3.34 -10.38 1.47
C ARG A 191 -2.37 -10.94 2.49
N GLU A 192 -2.19 -10.24 3.60
CA GLU A 192 -1.24 -10.63 4.64
C GLU A 192 -1.58 -12.00 5.25
N LYS A 193 -2.88 -12.30 5.43
CA LYS A 193 -3.32 -13.61 5.91
C LYS A 193 -3.03 -14.70 4.89
N ALA A 194 -3.22 -14.43 3.60
CA ALA A 194 -2.87 -15.38 2.56
C ALA A 194 -1.35 -15.61 2.49
N ILE A 195 -0.53 -14.58 2.68
CA ILE A 195 0.93 -14.69 2.77
C ILE A 195 1.33 -15.57 3.97
N ALA A 196 0.72 -15.36 5.14
CA ALA A 196 0.96 -16.21 6.31
C ALA A 196 0.66 -17.68 6.03
N LEU A 197 -0.50 -17.95 5.44
CA LEU A 197 -0.90 -19.31 5.06
C LEU A 197 -0.01 -19.91 3.96
N TYR A 198 0.44 -19.12 3.00
CA TYR A 198 1.39 -19.51 1.97
C TYR A 198 2.73 -19.94 2.59
N ASN A 199 3.24 -19.19 3.55
CA ASN A 199 4.48 -19.48 4.27
C ASN A 199 4.37 -20.77 5.09
N GLU A 200 3.17 -21.09 5.59
CA GLU A 200 2.84 -22.37 6.22
C GLU A 200 2.62 -23.52 5.23
N LYS A 201 2.75 -23.28 3.92
CA LYS A 201 2.43 -24.22 2.82
C LYS A 201 0.96 -24.64 2.80
N LYS A 202 0.06 -23.90 3.44
CA LYS A 202 -1.40 -24.11 3.45
C LYS A 202 -2.04 -23.43 2.24
N TYR A 203 -1.58 -23.78 1.04
CA TYR A 203 -1.91 -23.07 -0.21
C TYR A 203 -3.41 -23.04 -0.52
N GLU A 204 -4.12 -24.16 -0.30
CA GLU A 204 -5.58 -24.20 -0.51
C GLU A 204 -6.33 -23.28 0.45
N ASN A 205 -5.87 -23.14 1.70
CA ASN A 205 -6.47 -22.20 2.65
C ASN A 205 -6.21 -20.74 2.23
N ALA A 206 -5.00 -20.44 1.75
CA ALA A 206 -4.68 -19.13 1.20
C ALA A 206 -5.60 -18.79 0.02
N ILE A 207 -5.80 -19.71 -0.92
CA ILE A 207 -6.72 -19.55 -2.06
C ILE A 207 -8.15 -19.26 -1.57
N LYS A 208 -8.67 -19.98 -0.55
CA LYS A 208 -10.00 -19.73 0.01
C LYS A 208 -10.13 -18.31 0.56
N VAL A 209 -9.11 -17.84 1.28
CA VAL A 209 -9.06 -16.47 1.83
C VAL A 209 -9.08 -15.44 0.70
N LEU A 210 -8.26 -15.63 -0.32
CA LEU A 210 -8.16 -14.71 -1.46
C LEU A 210 -9.43 -14.73 -2.34
N LYS A 211 -10.05 -15.89 -2.57
CA LYS A 211 -11.33 -15.98 -3.27
C LYS A 211 -12.42 -15.16 -2.56
N ARG A 212 -12.45 -15.17 -1.22
CA ARG A 212 -13.35 -14.32 -0.46
C ARG A 212 -13.04 -12.84 -0.70
N ALA A 213 -11.75 -12.46 -0.67
CA ALA A 213 -11.34 -11.07 -0.91
C ALA A 213 -11.80 -10.56 -2.28
N VAL A 214 -11.54 -11.31 -3.35
CA VAL A 214 -11.94 -10.91 -4.71
C VAL A 214 -13.46 -10.99 -4.96
N THR A 215 -14.22 -11.66 -4.09
CA THR A 215 -15.69 -11.57 -4.10
C THR A 215 -16.18 -10.26 -3.50
N ILE A 216 -15.45 -9.70 -2.54
CA ILE A 216 -15.77 -8.40 -1.90
C ILE A 216 -15.28 -7.25 -2.81
N GLN A 217 -14.07 -7.36 -3.33
CA GLN A 217 -13.46 -6.39 -4.25
C GLN A 217 -12.92 -7.11 -5.48
N ASN A 218 -13.67 -7.10 -6.56
CA ASN A 218 -13.39 -7.90 -7.76
C ASN A 218 -12.13 -7.45 -8.53
N ASN A 219 -11.69 -6.21 -8.34
CA ASN A 219 -10.48 -5.64 -8.94
C ASN A 219 -9.26 -5.70 -8.01
N PHE A 220 -9.26 -6.59 -7.02
CA PHE A 220 -8.13 -6.78 -6.11
C PHE A 220 -7.01 -7.57 -6.79
N ASP A 221 -6.15 -6.90 -7.54
CA ASP A 221 -5.03 -7.43 -8.33
C ASP A 221 -4.05 -8.25 -7.51
N GLU A 222 -3.64 -7.77 -6.33
CA GLU A 222 -2.76 -8.50 -5.41
C GLU A 222 -3.39 -9.84 -4.95
N GLY A 223 -4.72 -9.87 -4.80
CA GLY A 223 -5.45 -11.09 -4.48
C GLY A 223 -5.30 -12.14 -5.57
N TYR A 224 -5.44 -11.75 -6.83
CA TYR A 224 -5.24 -12.65 -7.97
C TYR A 224 -3.77 -13.06 -8.09
N PHE A 225 -2.82 -12.15 -7.90
CA PHE A 225 -1.39 -12.48 -7.91
C PHE A 225 -1.06 -13.58 -6.89
N TRP A 226 -1.50 -13.42 -5.64
CA TRP A 226 -1.23 -14.42 -4.60
C TRP A 226 -1.99 -15.73 -4.82
N MET A 227 -3.17 -15.73 -5.45
CA MET A 227 -3.81 -16.97 -5.91
C MET A 227 -2.93 -17.70 -6.94
N GLY A 228 -2.40 -16.97 -7.92
CA GLY A 228 -1.46 -17.51 -8.90
C GLY A 228 -0.26 -18.18 -8.25
N LYS A 229 0.35 -17.51 -7.28
CA LYS A 229 1.47 -18.04 -6.47
C LYS A 229 1.12 -19.35 -5.74
N CYS A 230 -0.10 -19.41 -5.18
CA CYS A 230 -0.57 -20.61 -4.51
C CYS A 230 -0.83 -21.76 -5.50
N TYR A 231 -1.45 -21.49 -6.65
CA TYR A 231 -1.70 -22.47 -7.68
C TYR A 231 -0.40 -23.04 -8.29
N GLU A 232 0.64 -22.18 -8.50
CA GLU A 232 1.97 -22.66 -8.89
C GLU A 232 2.53 -23.70 -7.89
N LYS A 233 2.41 -23.42 -6.57
CA LYS A 233 2.90 -24.34 -5.54
C LYS A 233 2.13 -25.65 -5.48
N LEU A 234 0.88 -25.66 -5.94
CA LEU A 234 0.04 -26.85 -6.06
C LEU A 234 0.21 -27.59 -7.40
N GLY A 235 1.03 -27.05 -8.31
CA GLY A 235 1.19 -27.62 -9.66
C GLY A 235 -0.01 -27.38 -10.59
N ARG A 236 -0.93 -26.49 -10.20
CA ARG A 236 -2.16 -26.17 -10.93
C ARG A 236 -1.87 -25.01 -11.88
N LYS A 237 -1.26 -25.37 -13.02
CA LYS A 237 -0.66 -24.42 -13.94
C LYS A 237 -1.70 -23.50 -14.60
N ASP A 238 -2.80 -24.05 -15.10
CA ASP A 238 -3.80 -23.28 -15.83
C ASP A 238 -4.45 -22.22 -14.93
N GLU A 239 -4.77 -22.60 -13.67
CA GLU A 239 -5.31 -21.65 -12.72
C GLU A 239 -4.29 -20.60 -12.27
N ALA A 240 -3.00 -20.95 -12.27
CA ALA A 240 -1.95 -19.98 -12.00
C ALA A 240 -1.88 -18.93 -13.12
N ILE A 241 -1.89 -19.37 -14.39
CA ILE A 241 -1.91 -18.49 -15.57
C ILE A 241 -3.13 -17.56 -15.52
N GLU A 242 -4.34 -18.12 -15.35
CA GLU A 242 -5.58 -17.34 -15.27
C GLU A 242 -5.49 -16.28 -14.15
N SER A 243 -4.95 -16.67 -13.00
CA SER A 243 -4.83 -15.76 -11.86
C SER A 243 -3.87 -14.61 -12.14
N TYR A 244 -2.70 -14.85 -12.74
CA TYR A 244 -1.77 -13.80 -13.12
C TYR A 244 -2.31 -12.89 -14.23
N GLN A 245 -3.01 -13.45 -15.21
CA GLN A 245 -3.70 -12.66 -16.25
C GLN A 245 -4.76 -11.75 -15.65
N ARG A 246 -5.52 -12.21 -14.63
CA ARG A 246 -6.48 -11.37 -13.91
C ARG A 246 -5.81 -10.26 -13.11
N ALA A 247 -4.68 -10.53 -12.45
CA ALA A 247 -3.89 -9.50 -11.79
C ALA A 247 -3.48 -8.40 -12.79
N LEU A 248 -2.95 -8.78 -13.97
CA LEU A 248 -2.55 -7.87 -15.03
C LEU A 248 -3.72 -7.16 -15.74
N LEU A 249 -4.93 -7.73 -15.68
CA LEU A 249 -6.14 -7.06 -16.19
C LEU A 249 -6.47 -5.81 -15.35
N TYR A 250 -6.27 -5.89 -14.03
CA TYR A 250 -6.60 -4.81 -13.09
C TYR A 250 -5.41 -3.87 -12.85
N ASP A 251 -4.18 -4.39 -12.84
CA ASP A 251 -2.95 -3.61 -12.84
C ASP A 251 -2.02 -4.08 -13.98
N LYS A 252 -2.01 -3.31 -15.08
CA LYS A 252 -1.19 -3.61 -16.26
C LYS A 252 0.31 -3.49 -15.99
N ASP A 253 0.69 -2.75 -14.98
CA ASP A 253 2.08 -2.47 -14.62
C ASP A 253 2.58 -3.37 -13.47
N TYR A 254 1.80 -4.38 -13.07
CA TYR A 254 2.18 -5.34 -12.04
C TYR A 254 3.33 -6.25 -12.53
N ILE A 255 4.56 -5.79 -12.33
CA ILE A 255 5.79 -6.44 -12.87
C ILE A 255 5.91 -7.89 -12.39
N GLU A 256 5.66 -8.17 -11.10
CA GLU A 256 5.82 -9.51 -10.53
C GLU A 256 4.80 -10.50 -11.10
N ALA A 257 3.59 -10.06 -11.42
CA ALA A 257 2.59 -10.90 -12.07
C ALA A 257 2.99 -11.20 -13.51
N ARG A 258 3.52 -10.22 -14.24
CA ARG A 258 4.04 -10.38 -15.60
C ARG A 258 5.22 -11.34 -15.66
N ASP A 259 6.19 -11.16 -14.74
CA ASP A 259 7.37 -12.01 -14.68
C ASP A 259 7.00 -13.47 -14.33
N ALA A 260 6.03 -13.65 -13.41
CA ALA A 260 5.53 -14.98 -13.06
C ALA A 260 4.84 -15.67 -14.25
N LEU A 261 4.01 -14.93 -14.98
CA LEU A 261 3.33 -15.45 -16.19
C LEU A 261 4.34 -15.86 -17.25
N ASN A 262 5.26 -14.96 -17.62
CA ASN A 262 6.31 -15.23 -18.61
C ASN A 262 7.16 -16.45 -18.25
N LYS A 263 7.47 -16.64 -16.96
CA LYS A 263 8.24 -17.79 -16.48
C LYS A 263 7.49 -19.11 -16.64
N ILE A 264 6.17 -19.11 -16.54
CA ILE A 264 5.36 -20.32 -16.74
C ILE A 264 5.33 -20.65 -18.23
N GLU A 265 5.08 -19.65 -19.09
CA GLU A 265 4.99 -19.82 -20.55
C GLU A 265 6.32 -20.23 -21.18
N ALA A 266 7.45 -19.68 -20.70
CA ALA A 266 8.79 -20.04 -21.18
C ALA A 266 9.21 -21.48 -20.87
N LYS A 267 8.53 -22.19 -19.99
CA LYS A 267 8.78 -23.62 -19.73
C LYS A 267 8.01 -24.56 -20.67
N GLU A 268 7.17 -24.02 -21.54
CA GLU A 268 6.40 -24.76 -22.54
C GLU A 268 7.08 -24.82 -23.90
N ASN A 269 8.00 -23.90 -24.15
CA ASN A 269 8.83 -23.84 -25.35
C ASN A 269 10.20 -24.49 -25.09
#